data_9fe1197611611333be8d4a7ec5dc9d46
#
_entry.id   9fe1197611611333be8d4a7ec5dc9d46
#
_cell.length_a   1.000
_cell.length_b   1.000
_cell.length_c   1.000
_cell.angle_alpha   90.00
_cell.angle_beta   90.00
_cell.angle_gamma   90.00
#
_symmetry.space_group_name_H-M   'P 1'
#
loop_
_entity.id
_entity.type
_entity.pdbx_description
1 polymer ?
#
loop_
_entity_poly.entity_id
_entity_poly.type
_entity_poly.pdbx_seq_one_letter_code
_entity_poly.pdbx_strand_id
1 'polypeptide(L)'
;MTKLILKIFFILPVWFLKLITLKKRILVNGQILDYQTQILLALQSLETNLLNLTEPAESIREKLDGRKDALPSIKLPGSQVTFRDHIISLDNIDLILREYTPDNKINDSSILYFHGGGYVIGTIETHHQWVRLLASSMQTTIFSLEYRLSPENKFPAALEDANHALEWIASHKDSAISSVSLCGDSAGAHLAASLSTYRAIKGLEAPHSQCLIYPMTDPSCSSKSHDDFATGYFLTHEVMQWFWKQLNESQENFSDPCFNLLQEHSYPLPKTLLITAGFDPLSDEGEEYARKIFESGNAVDHIHYPHLIHGFVTMTALRASKEASLDLINTYKTYFKK
;
A
#
# COMPACT_ATOMS: atom_id res chain seq x y z
N MET A 1 -19.86 16.63 -14.96
CA MET A 1 -20.77 16.90 -13.83
C MET A 1 -20.33 16.20 -12.55
N THR A 2 -19.97 14.92 -12.61
CA THR A 2 -19.58 14.08 -11.48
C THR A 2 -18.36 14.60 -10.68
N LYS A 3 -17.28 15.03 -11.35
CA LYS A 3 -16.05 15.54 -10.67
C LYS A 3 -16.30 16.81 -9.81
N LEU A 4 -17.16 17.71 -10.26
CA LEU A 4 -17.48 18.94 -9.51
C LEU A 4 -18.37 18.65 -8.31
N ILE A 5 -19.32 17.75 -8.47
CA ILE A 5 -20.21 17.29 -7.38
C ILE A 5 -19.40 16.61 -6.30
N LEU A 6 -18.48 15.71 -6.65
CA LEU A 6 -17.58 15.05 -5.71
C LEU A 6 -16.70 16.05 -4.96
N LYS A 7 -16.13 17.05 -5.65
CA LYS A 7 -15.34 18.10 -4.98
C LYS A 7 -16.14 18.88 -3.95
N ILE A 8 -17.37 19.27 -4.28
CA ILE A 8 -18.25 19.99 -3.35
C ILE A 8 -18.59 19.06 -2.17
N PHE A 9 -18.87 17.79 -2.44
CA PHE A 9 -19.27 16.81 -1.43
C PHE A 9 -18.17 16.56 -0.38
N PHE A 10 -16.90 16.50 -0.79
CA PHE A 10 -15.78 16.28 0.12
C PHE A 10 -15.40 17.50 0.98
N ILE A 11 -15.85 18.72 0.57
CA ILE A 11 -15.64 19.95 1.35
C ILE A 11 -16.73 20.13 2.41
N LEU A 12 -17.91 19.52 2.21
CA LEU A 12 -19.05 19.74 3.13
C LEU A 12 -18.80 19.12 4.51
N PRO A 13 -19.22 19.80 5.59
CA PRO A 13 -19.10 19.26 6.94
C PRO A 13 -19.92 17.97 7.10
N VAL A 14 -19.38 17.02 7.86
CA VAL A 14 -20.03 15.72 8.09
C VAL A 14 -21.47 15.83 8.63
N TRP A 15 -21.74 16.82 9.49
CA TRP A 15 -23.08 17.04 10.01
C TRP A 15 -24.09 17.42 8.92
N PHE A 16 -23.65 18.21 7.94
CA PHE A 16 -24.49 18.59 6.79
C PHE A 16 -24.72 17.40 5.84
N LEU A 17 -23.68 16.60 5.59
CA LEU A 17 -23.82 15.37 4.82
C LEU A 17 -24.82 14.40 5.46
N LYS A 18 -24.82 14.27 6.79
CA LYS A 18 -25.81 13.46 7.53
C LYS A 18 -27.24 13.97 7.31
N LEU A 19 -27.41 15.29 7.33
CA LEU A 19 -28.73 15.91 7.15
C LEU A 19 -29.30 15.66 5.76
N ILE A 20 -28.49 15.79 4.69
CA ILE A 20 -28.96 15.69 3.31
C ILE A 20 -29.09 14.24 2.81
N THR A 21 -28.33 13.30 3.36
CA THR A 21 -28.36 11.91 2.92
C THR A 21 -29.28 11.02 3.71
N LEU A 22 -29.62 11.42 4.95
CA LEU A 22 -30.42 10.65 5.93
C LEU A 22 -29.94 9.20 6.12
N LYS A 23 -28.71 8.87 5.74
CA LYS A 23 -28.16 7.51 5.83
C LYS A 23 -27.77 7.19 7.27
N LYS A 24 -28.15 5.98 7.75
CA LYS A 24 -27.66 5.42 9.00
C LYS A 24 -26.17 5.10 8.87
N ARG A 25 -25.45 5.22 9.99
CA ARG A 25 -24.05 4.78 10.06
C ARG A 25 -23.94 3.27 9.89
N ILE A 26 -22.93 2.83 9.15
CA ILE A 26 -22.56 1.41 9.07
C ILE A 26 -21.76 1.08 10.33
N LEU A 27 -22.24 0.09 11.07
CA LEU A 27 -21.62 -0.47 12.26
C LEU A 27 -21.41 -1.96 12.02
N VAL A 28 -20.16 -2.43 12.09
CA VAL A 28 -19.79 -3.85 12.01
C VAL A 28 -18.74 -4.13 13.07
N ASN A 29 -18.91 -5.22 13.83
CA ASN A 29 -17.98 -5.64 14.90
C ASN A 29 -17.64 -4.54 15.91
N GLY A 30 -18.58 -3.66 16.23
CA GLY A 30 -18.37 -2.52 17.14
C GLY A 30 -17.66 -1.32 16.51
N GLN A 31 -17.23 -1.41 15.25
CA GLN A 31 -16.56 -0.34 14.52
C GLN A 31 -17.57 0.45 13.68
N ILE A 32 -17.35 1.75 13.57
CA ILE A 32 -18.24 2.66 12.84
C ILE A 32 -17.47 3.21 11.63
N LEU A 33 -17.97 2.92 10.44
CA LEU A 33 -17.37 3.41 9.18
C LEU A 33 -17.42 4.94 9.10
N ASP A 34 -16.33 5.55 8.62
CA ASP A 34 -16.30 6.98 8.33
C ASP A 34 -17.42 7.38 7.38
N TYR A 35 -18.05 8.51 7.66
CA TYR A 35 -19.28 8.88 6.95
C TYR A 35 -19.03 9.34 5.51
N GLN A 36 -17.92 10.03 5.24
CA GLN A 36 -17.56 10.40 3.86
C GLN A 36 -17.21 9.16 3.04
N THR A 37 -16.51 8.21 3.65
CA THR A 37 -16.22 6.90 3.05
C THR A 37 -17.49 6.12 2.75
N GLN A 38 -18.45 6.07 3.69
CA GLN A 38 -19.74 5.42 3.48
C GLN A 38 -20.49 5.99 2.26
N ILE A 39 -20.42 7.30 2.05
CA ILE A 39 -21.06 7.94 0.89
C ILE A 39 -20.30 7.63 -0.40
N LEU A 40 -18.96 7.65 -0.36
CA LEU A 40 -18.16 7.26 -1.53
C LEU A 40 -18.52 5.85 -1.99
N LEU A 41 -18.56 4.88 -1.08
CA LEU A 41 -18.94 3.50 -1.38
C LEU A 41 -20.36 3.39 -1.97
N ALA A 42 -21.31 4.17 -1.44
CA ALA A 42 -22.66 4.21 -1.98
C ALA A 42 -22.74 4.83 -3.39
N LEU A 43 -21.86 5.75 -3.73
CA LEU A 43 -21.76 6.30 -5.09
C LEU A 43 -21.07 5.31 -6.04
N GLN A 44 -20.04 4.62 -5.57
CA GLN A 44 -19.36 3.57 -6.36
C GLN A 44 -20.27 2.39 -6.68
N SER A 45 -21.18 2.00 -5.77
CA SER A 45 -22.12 0.91 -6.00
C SER A 45 -23.15 1.21 -7.11
N LEU A 46 -23.28 2.47 -7.52
CA LEU A 46 -24.09 2.89 -8.66
C LEU A 46 -23.34 2.80 -9.99
N GLU A 47 -22.03 2.69 -9.96
CA GLU A 47 -21.20 2.46 -11.15
C GLU A 47 -21.06 0.94 -11.35
N THR A 48 -21.29 0.47 -12.57
CA THR A 48 -21.07 -0.94 -12.93
C THR A 48 -19.63 -1.35 -12.67
N ASN A 49 -19.44 -2.55 -12.13
CA ASN A 49 -18.20 -3.18 -11.69
C ASN A 49 -16.92 -2.63 -12.32
N LEU A 50 -16.13 -1.91 -11.51
CA LEU A 50 -14.84 -1.32 -11.91
C LEU A 50 -13.82 -2.39 -12.30
N LEU A 51 -13.88 -3.56 -11.66
CA LEU A 51 -13.05 -4.72 -11.92
C LEU A 51 -13.94 -5.86 -12.40
N ASN A 52 -13.97 -6.09 -13.71
CA ASN A 52 -14.56 -7.31 -14.26
C ASN A 52 -13.49 -8.40 -14.30
N LEU A 53 -13.48 -9.27 -13.31
CA LEU A 53 -12.46 -10.31 -13.11
C LEU A 53 -12.47 -11.41 -14.21
N THR A 54 -13.45 -11.38 -15.14
CA THR A 54 -13.46 -12.27 -16.30
C THR A 54 -12.65 -11.74 -17.48
N GLU A 55 -12.23 -10.47 -17.42
CA GLU A 55 -11.42 -9.84 -18.44
C GLU A 55 -9.93 -10.10 -18.21
N PRO A 56 -9.10 -10.06 -19.28
CA PRO A 56 -7.63 -10.07 -19.13
C PRO A 56 -7.15 -8.92 -18.26
N ALA A 57 -6.09 -9.16 -17.46
CA ALA A 57 -5.52 -8.14 -16.59
C ALA A 57 -5.11 -6.86 -17.33
N GLU A 58 -4.58 -6.98 -18.55
CA GLU A 58 -4.22 -5.85 -19.42
C GLU A 58 -5.43 -4.94 -19.72
N SER A 59 -6.58 -5.52 -20.08
CA SER A 59 -7.83 -4.76 -20.32
C SER A 59 -8.30 -4.03 -19.07
N ILE A 60 -8.16 -4.65 -17.89
CA ILE A 60 -8.50 -4.02 -16.61
C ILE A 60 -7.57 -2.83 -16.33
N ARG A 61 -6.25 -2.97 -16.57
CA ARG A 61 -5.26 -1.87 -16.41
C ARG A 61 -5.59 -0.69 -17.31
N GLU A 62 -5.86 -0.91 -18.60
CA GLU A 62 -6.24 0.14 -19.55
C GLU A 62 -7.47 0.93 -19.09
N LYS A 63 -8.50 0.24 -18.58
CA LYS A 63 -9.71 0.88 -18.04
C LYS A 63 -9.42 1.72 -16.80
N LEU A 64 -8.57 1.24 -15.90
CA LEU A 64 -8.17 1.96 -14.69
C LEU A 64 -7.28 3.16 -15.02
N ASP A 65 -6.37 3.03 -15.97
CA ASP A 65 -5.50 4.12 -16.45
C ASP A 65 -6.31 5.26 -17.07
N GLY A 66 -7.36 4.96 -17.80
CA GLY A 66 -8.30 5.96 -18.30
C GLY A 66 -9.05 6.74 -17.21
N ARG A 67 -9.01 6.27 -15.95
CA ARG A 67 -9.72 6.85 -14.80
C ARG A 67 -8.82 7.48 -13.74
N LYS A 68 -7.50 7.47 -13.90
CA LYS A 68 -6.54 7.99 -12.90
C LYS A 68 -6.81 9.43 -12.46
N ASP A 69 -7.51 10.22 -13.27
CA ASP A 69 -7.97 11.58 -12.93
C ASP A 69 -9.38 11.63 -12.30
N ALA A 70 -10.03 10.51 -12.04
CA ALA A 70 -11.42 10.49 -11.58
C ALA A 70 -11.59 11.02 -10.16
N LEU A 71 -10.62 10.77 -9.27
CA LEU A 71 -10.61 11.35 -7.93
C LEU A 71 -9.91 12.72 -7.94
N PRO A 72 -10.48 13.72 -7.27
CA PRO A 72 -9.84 15.02 -7.20
C PRO A 72 -8.55 14.91 -6.40
N SER A 73 -7.41 15.22 -7.02
CA SER A 73 -6.17 15.44 -6.28
C SER A 73 -6.32 16.68 -5.42
N ILE A 74 -6.08 16.56 -4.13
CA ILE A 74 -5.99 17.72 -3.24
C ILE A 74 -4.61 18.35 -3.46
N LYS A 75 -4.54 19.67 -3.58
CA LYS A 75 -3.27 20.40 -3.43
C LYS A 75 -2.74 20.07 -2.03
N LEU A 76 -1.66 19.32 -1.98
CA LEU A 76 -1.01 18.98 -0.74
C LEU A 76 -0.37 20.25 -0.16
N PRO A 77 -0.62 20.58 1.12
CA PRO A 77 0.20 21.58 1.80
C PRO A 77 1.59 20.98 1.99
N GLY A 78 2.61 21.70 1.62
CA GLY A 78 3.99 21.26 1.89
C GLY A 78 4.99 21.81 0.87
N SER A 79 6.23 21.48 1.12
CA SER A 79 7.38 21.76 0.26
C SER A 79 7.13 21.27 -1.16
N GLN A 80 7.76 21.93 -2.11
CA GLN A 80 7.81 21.42 -3.47
C GLN A 80 8.55 20.08 -3.47
N VAL A 81 8.03 19.12 -4.23
CA VAL A 81 8.67 17.84 -4.45
C VAL A 81 8.94 17.72 -5.94
N THR A 82 10.21 17.71 -6.31
CA THR A 82 10.64 17.38 -7.66
C THR A 82 10.73 15.87 -7.83
N PHE A 83 10.64 15.39 -9.06
CA PHE A 83 10.84 13.97 -9.33
C PHE A 83 11.62 13.76 -10.61
N ARG A 84 12.32 12.63 -10.68
CA ARG A 84 13.09 12.19 -11.83
C ARG A 84 12.98 10.67 -11.97
N ASP A 85 12.84 10.19 -13.19
CA ASP A 85 12.85 8.77 -13.50
C ASP A 85 14.28 8.31 -13.82
N HIS A 86 14.66 7.20 -13.20
CA HIS A 86 15.87 6.44 -13.50
C HIS A 86 15.47 5.15 -14.19
N ILE A 87 16.21 4.79 -15.22
CA ILE A 87 16.13 3.46 -15.83
C ILE A 87 17.20 2.58 -15.16
N ILE A 88 16.74 1.51 -14.50
CA ILE A 88 17.63 0.54 -13.87
C ILE A 88 17.50 -0.79 -14.59
N SER A 89 18.61 -1.36 -15.07
CA SER A 89 18.57 -2.57 -15.90
C SER A 89 18.88 -3.82 -15.07
N LEU A 90 18.02 -4.82 -15.15
CA LEU A 90 18.16 -6.14 -14.57
C LEU A 90 18.04 -7.19 -15.68
N ASP A 91 19.11 -7.91 -16.02
CA ASP A 91 19.11 -9.03 -16.97
C ASP A 91 18.38 -8.75 -18.31
N ASN A 92 18.61 -7.61 -18.94
CA ASN A 92 17.93 -7.13 -20.18
C ASN A 92 16.47 -6.65 -19.96
N ILE A 93 16.05 -6.41 -18.72
CA ILE A 93 14.78 -5.78 -18.41
C ILE A 93 15.09 -4.38 -17.86
N ASP A 94 14.44 -3.37 -18.41
CA ASP A 94 14.53 -2.00 -17.92
C ASP A 94 13.36 -1.71 -16.98
N LEU A 95 13.68 -1.37 -15.73
CA LEU A 95 12.70 -0.96 -14.72
C LEU A 95 12.76 0.55 -14.53
N ILE A 96 11.60 1.17 -14.30
CA ILE A 96 11.51 2.58 -13.94
C ILE A 96 11.56 2.71 -12.43
N LEU A 97 12.51 3.52 -11.95
CA LEU A 97 12.63 3.89 -10.54
C LEU A 97 12.50 5.41 -10.42
N ARG A 98 11.39 5.90 -9.91
CA ARG A 98 11.13 7.34 -9.74
C ARG A 98 11.66 7.84 -8.41
N GLU A 99 12.61 8.77 -8.46
CA GLU A 99 13.13 9.48 -7.32
C GLU A 99 12.30 10.74 -7.05
N TYR A 100 11.72 10.86 -5.86
CA TYR A 100 11.01 12.05 -5.35
C TYR A 100 11.88 12.76 -4.33
N THR A 101 12.27 14.00 -4.62
CA THR A 101 13.14 14.78 -3.75
C THR A 101 12.39 16.02 -3.26
N PRO A 102 12.11 16.14 -1.94
CA PRO A 102 11.52 17.33 -1.37
C PRO A 102 12.57 18.43 -1.20
N ASP A 103 12.18 19.70 -1.40
CA ASP A 103 13.05 20.87 -1.25
C ASP A 103 13.52 21.10 0.21
N ASN A 104 12.76 20.58 1.18
CA ASN A 104 13.03 20.66 2.61
C ASN A 104 13.65 19.36 3.19
N LYS A 105 14.41 18.62 2.39
CA LYS A 105 15.11 17.40 2.81
C LYS A 105 16.04 17.65 4.01
N ILE A 106 15.97 16.79 5.04
CA ILE A 106 16.71 16.97 6.31
C ILE A 106 17.77 15.88 6.58
N ASN A 107 17.79 14.80 5.81
CA ASN A 107 18.75 13.70 5.98
C ASN A 107 19.05 12.99 4.66
N ASP A 108 20.07 12.12 4.65
CA ASP A 108 20.45 11.34 3.47
C ASP A 108 19.84 9.94 3.42
N SER A 109 19.05 9.58 4.43
CA SER A 109 18.26 8.34 4.38
C SER A 109 17.27 8.38 3.23
N SER A 110 16.91 7.20 2.72
CA SER A 110 15.95 7.06 1.63
C SER A 110 14.87 6.06 1.99
N ILE A 111 13.73 6.15 1.30
CA ILE A 111 12.66 5.15 1.37
C ILE A 111 12.49 4.56 -0.03
N LEU A 112 12.50 3.23 -0.14
CA LEU A 112 12.05 2.51 -1.32
C LEU A 112 10.58 2.17 -1.13
N TYR A 113 9.74 2.71 -2.01
CA TYR A 113 8.29 2.57 -1.97
C TYR A 113 7.79 1.64 -3.06
N PHE A 114 6.87 0.75 -2.68
CA PHE A 114 6.17 -0.17 -3.57
C PHE A 114 4.68 0.14 -3.56
N HIS A 115 4.09 0.35 -4.73
CA HIS A 115 2.68 0.65 -4.86
C HIS A 115 1.79 -0.58 -4.63
N GLY A 116 0.54 -0.34 -4.20
CA GLY A 116 -0.49 -1.37 -4.12
C GLY A 116 -1.08 -1.76 -5.47
N GLY A 117 -2.00 -2.73 -5.46
CA GLY A 117 -2.71 -3.19 -6.65
C GLY A 117 -2.64 -4.70 -6.88
N GLY A 118 -2.46 -5.51 -5.84
CA GLY A 118 -2.52 -6.97 -5.88
C GLY A 118 -1.49 -7.62 -6.80
N TYR A 119 -0.37 -6.94 -7.06
CA TYR A 119 0.65 -7.31 -8.06
C TYR A 119 0.14 -7.33 -9.52
N VAL A 120 -1.09 -6.93 -9.77
CA VAL A 120 -1.73 -7.04 -11.10
C VAL A 120 -2.02 -5.68 -11.70
N ILE A 121 -2.38 -4.71 -10.87
CA ILE A 121 -2.73 -3.35 -11.25
C ILE A 121 -1.88 -2.36 -10.45
N GLY A 122 -2.08 -1.07 -10.70
CA GLY A 122 -1.31 -0.03 -10.04
C GLY A 122 -0.05 0.35 -10.82
N THR A 123 0.44 1.54 -10.57
CA THR A 123 1.63 2.12 -11.20
C THR A 123 2.20 3.22 -10.31
N ILE A 124 3.41 3.71 -10.60
CA ILE A 124 3.97 4.92 -10.00
C ILE A 124 2.97 6.10 -10.13
N GLU A 125 2.27 6.21 -11.27
CA GLU A 125 1.32 7.31 -11.51
C GLU A 125 0.08 7.22 -10.62
N THR A 126 -0.46 6.03 -10.36
CA THR A 126 -1.64 5.86 -9.50
C THR A 126 -1.35 6.26 -8.05
N HIS A 127 -0.10 6.14 -7.60
CA HIS A 127 0.35 6.47 -6.25
C HIS A 127 1.14 7.78 -6.16
N HIS A 128 1.31 8.49 -7.29
CA HIS A 128 2.12 9.72 -7.38
C HIS A 128 1.78 10.76 -6.31
N GLN A 129 0.50 11.05 -6.08
CA GLN A 129 0.09 12.06 -5.11
C GLN A 129 0.37 11.63 -3.67
N TRP A 130 0.16 10.36 -3.36
CA TRP A 130 0.46 9.79 -2.05
C TRP A 130 1.98 9.81 -1.77
N VAL A 131 2.79 9.36 -2.72
CA VAL A 131 4.25 9.34 -2.56
C VAL A 131 4.83 10.76 -2.44
N ARG A 132 4.28 11.74 -3.14
CA ARG A 132 4.64 13.16 -2.97
C ARG A 132 4.29 13.67 -1.57
N LEU A 133 3.10 13.34 -1.06
CA LEU A 133 2.72 13.67 0.31
C LEU A 133 3.70 13.05 1.31
N LEU A 134 4.01 11.78 1.12
CA LEU A 134 4.94 11.05 1.96
C LEU A 134 6.33 11.70 1.92
N ALA A 135 6.91 11.97 0.74
CA ALA A 135 8.21 12.62 0.58
C ALA A 135 8.28 13.99 1.25
N SER A 136 7.30 14.85 0.96
CA SER A 136 7.20 16.20 1.55
C SER A 136 7.08 16.15 3.07
N SER A 137 6.24 15.26 3.58
CA SER A 137 5.98 15.15 5.02
C SER A 137 7.13 14.48 5.76
N MET A 138 7.74 13.40 5.23
CA MET A 138 8.92 12.74 5.80
C MET A 138 10.17 13.59 5.68
N GLN A 139 10.21 14.56 4.76
CA GLN A 139 11.38 15.39 4.45
C GLN A 139 12.59 14.54 4.03
N THR A 140 12.32 13.47 3.27
CA THR A 140 13.31 12.47 2.85
C THR A 140 13.10 12.08 1.38
N THR A 141 14.15 11.65 0.71
CA THR A 141 14.06 11.14 -0.66
C THR A 141 13.29 9.82 -0.68
N ILE A 142 12.33 9.70 -1.61
CA ILE A 142 11.59 8.45 -1.83
C ILE A 142 11.83 7.97 -3.24
N PHE A 143 12.17 6.70 -3.38
CA PHE A 143 12.25 5.99 -4.64
C PHE A 143 11.01 5.11 -4.78
N SER A 144 10.23 5.28 -5.84
CA SER A 144 9.06 4.46 -6.15
C SER A 144 9.37 3.57 -7.35
N LEU A 145 9.24 2.27 -7.18
CA LEU A 145 9.55 1.28 -8.20
C LEU A 145 8.32 0.92 -9.03
N GLU A 146 8.44 0.94 -10.35
CA GLU A 146 7.53 0.30 -11.30
C GLU A 146 7.97 -1.15 -11.47
N TYR A 147 7.54 -2.02 -10.56
CA TYR A 147 7.90 -3.44 -10.58
C TYR A 147 7.06 -4.22 -11.59
N ARG A 148 7.57 -5.34 -12.09
CA ARG A 148 6.89 -6.22 -13.05
C ARG A 148 5.60 -6.78 -12.45
N LEU A 149 4.50 -6.69 -13.21
CA LEU A 149 3.17 -7.11 -12.79
C LEU A 149 2.83 -8.52 -13.29
N SER A 150 1.93 -9.16 -12.56
CA SER A 150 1.30 -10.44 -12.90
C SER A 150 0.02 -10.21 -13.73
N PRO A 151 -0.41 -11.18 -14.50
CA PRO A 151 0.08 -12.56 -14.63
C PRO A 151 1.29 -12.73 -15.55
N GLU A 152 1.74 -11.68 -16.25
CA GLU A 152 2.84 -11.75 -17.20
C GLU A 152 4.15 -12.12 -16.49
N ASN A 153 4.33 -11.61 -15.26
CA ASN A 153 5.51 -11.87 -14.44
C ASN A 153 5.08 -12.34 -13.06
N LYS A 154 4.95 -13.65 -12.88
CA LYS A 154 4.52 -14.28 -11.63
C LYS A 154 5.60 -14.16 -10.54
N PHE A 155 5.25 -14.47 -9.30
CA PHE A 155 6.22 -14.59 -8.22
C PHE A 155 7.37 -15.55 -8.63
N PRO A 156 8.66 -15.19 -8.36
CA PRO A 156 9.15 -14.08 -7.55
C PRO A 156 9.58 -12.81 -8.32
N ALA A 157 9.15 -12.59 -9.57
CA ALA A 157 9.68 -11.52 -10.43
C ALA A 157 9.71 -10.12 -9.77
N ALA A 158 8.61 -9.69 -9.14
CA ALA A 158 8.56 -8.40 -8.45
C ALA A 158 9.52 -8.34 -7.24
N LEU A 159 9.78 -9.47 -6.56
CA LEU A 159 10.74 -9.55 -5.46
C LEU A 159 12.19 -9.37 -5.97
N GLU A 160 12.51 -9.94 -7.11
CA GLU A 160 13.80 -9.75 -7.78
C GLU A 160 14.00 -8.28 -8.16
N ASP A 161 12.97 -7.65 -8.75
CA ASP A 161 12.99 -6.22 -9.10
C ASP A 161 13.19 -5.34 -7.86
N ALA A 162 12.49 -5.67 -6.77
CA ALA A 162 12.59 -4.93 -5.51
C ALA A 162 13.98 -5.03 -4.88
N ASN A 163 14.59 -6.23 -4.88
CA ASN A 163 15.95 -6.40 -4.38
C ASN A 163 16.97 -5.65 -5.25
N HIS A 164 16.84 -5.73 -6.57
CA HIS A 164 17.70 -4.99 -7.50
C HIS A 164 17.59 -3.47 -7.28
N ALA A 165 16.38 -2.94 -7.14
CA ALA A 165 16.17 -1.52 -6.89
C ALA A 165 16.79 -1.06 -5.56
N LEU A 166 16.69 -1.87 -4.49
CA LEU A 166 17.29 -1.59 -3.20
C LEU A 166 18.82 -1.51 -3.30
N GLU A 167 19.45 -2.47 -3.97
CA GLU A 167 20.90 -2.51 -4.19
C GLU A 167 21.37 -1.34 -5.08
N TRP A 168 20.59 -1.04 -6.13
CA TRP A 168 20.87 0.12 -6.98
C TRP A 168 20.83 1.45 -6.20
N ILE A 169 19.84 1.65 -5.31
CA ILE A 169 19.73 2.86 -4.49
C ILE A 169 20.97 3.00 -3.59
N ALA A 170 21.36 1.93 -2.90
CA ALA A 170 22.53 1.95 -2.02
C ALA A 170 23.80 2.32 -2.80
N SER A 171 24.03 1.69 -3.95
CA SER A 171 25.18 1.99 -4.84
C SER A 171 25.12 3.42 -5.38
N HIS A 172 23.94 3.86 -5.86
CA HIS A 172 23.75 5.18 -6.47
C HIS A 172 23.95 6.33 -5.44
N LYS A 173 23.59 6.09 -4.18
CA LYS A 173 23.75 7.06 -3.09
C LYS A 173 25.10 6.91 -2.36
N ASP A 174 25.96 5.97 -2.75
CA ASP A 174 27.18 5.60 -2.03
C ASP A 174 26.88 5.40 -0.54
N SER A 175 25.88 4.57 -0.25
CA SER A 175 25.33 4.37 1.08
C SER A 175 25.12 2.89 1.38
N ALA A 176 25.00 2.55 2.67
CA ALA A 176 24.65 1.20 3.10
C ALA A 176 23.15 0.89 2.86
N ILE A 177 22.79 -0.37 2.64
CA ILE A 177 21.40 -0.85 2.59
C ILE A 177 20.64 -0.46 3.86
N SER A 178 21.32 -0.55 5.02
CA SER A 178 20.78 -0.15 6.33
C SER A 178 20.48 1.36 6.47
N SER A 179 20.75 2.18 5.46
CA SER A 179 20.27 3.57 5.37
C SER A 179 18.98 3.73 4.57
N VAL A 180 18.49 2.65 3.94
CA VAL A 180 17.24 2.64 3.14
C VAL A 180 16.15 1.93 3.92
N SER A 181 14.99 2.58 4.05
CA SER A 181 13.78 1.97 4.60
C SER A 181 12.86 1.49 3.49
N LEU A 182 12.06 0.47 3.77
CA LEU A 182 11.03 0.00 2.85
C LEU A 182 9.66 0.54 3.26
N CYS A 183 8.84 0.86 2.28
CA CYS A 183 7.45 1.25 2.51
C CYS A 183 6.59 0.76 1.35
N GLY A 184 5.35 0.40 1.65
CA GLY A 184 4.39 0.05 0.61
C GLY A 184 2.99 -0.06 1.17
N ASP A 185 2.02 -0.12 0.28
CA ASP A 185 0.62 -0.31 0.61
C ASP A 185 0.04 -1.56 -0.07
N SER A 186 -0.80 -2.33 0.63
CA SER A 186 -1.45 -3.54 0.08
C SER A 186 -0.41 -4.56 -0.44
N ALA A 187 -0.46 -4.92 -1.72
CA ALA A 187 0.56 -5.75 -2.38
C ALA A 187 1.97 -5.17 -2.29
N GLY A 188 2.12 -3.84 -2.31
CA GLY A 188 3.40 -3.18 -2.11
C GLY A 188 3.93 -3.33 -0.69
N ALA A 189 3.05 -3.38 0.31
CA ALA A 189 3.43 -3.70 1.68
C ALA A 189 3.85 -5.17 1.83
N HIS A 190 3.15 -6.09 1.15
CA HIS A 190 3.59 -7.46 1.04
C HIS A 190 4.98 -7.55 0.41
N LEU A 191 5.23 -6.85 -0.69
CA LEU A 191 6.53 -6.85 -1.37
C LEU A 191 7.66 -6.31 -0.48
N ALA A 192 7.39 -5.27 0.32
CA ALA A 192 8.34 -4.75 1.30
C ALA A 192 8.69 -5.79 2.38
N ALA A 193 7.69 -6.47 2.93
CA ALA A 193 7.87 -7.54 3.91
C ALA A 193 8.56 -8.77 3.31
N SER A 194 8.17 -9.16 2.09
CA SER A 194 8.77 -10.23 1.31
C SER A 194 10.26 -9.98 1.06
N LEU A 195 10.64 -8.75 0.67
CA LEU A 195 12.04 -8.37 0.48
C LEU A 195 12.84 -8.42 1.79
N SER A 196 12.27 -7.95 2.90
CA SER A 196 12.91 -8.05 4.20
C SER A 196 13.15 -9.50 4.62
N THR A 197 12.14 -10.35 4.41
CA THR A 197 12.20 -11.80 4.65
C THR A 197 13.25 -12.49 3.77
N TYR A 198 13.23 -12.20 2.46
CA TYR A 198 14.22 -12.73 1.50
C TYR A 198 15.65 -12.40 1.94
N ARG A 199 15.92 -11.15 2.27
CA ARG A 199 17.26 -10.70 2.67
C ARG A 199 17.70 -11.35 3.99
N ALA A 200 16.79 -11.49 4.93
CA ALA A 200 17.07 -12.17 6.20
C ALA A 200 17.42 -13.67 6.00
N ILE A 201 16.63 -14.39 5.19
CA ILE A 201 16.90 -15.81 4.87
C ILE A 201 18.24 -15.96 4.14
N LYS A 202 18.61 -15.04 3.27
CA LYS A 202 19.87 -15.06 2.52
C LYS A 202 21.07 -14.53 3.32
N GLY A 203 20.87 -14.06 4.55
CA GLY A 203 21.93 -13.44 5.36
C GLY A 203 22.50 -12.16 4.74
N LEU A 204 21.69 -11.44 3.96
CA LEU A 204 22.06 -10.16 3.34
C LEU A 204 21.83 -9.01 4.31
N GLU A 205 22.48 -7.86 4.08
CA GLU A 205 22.29 -6.65 4.88
C GLU A 205 20.81 -6.24 4.89
N ALA A 206 20.24 -6.03 6.10
CA ALA A 206 18.84 -5.68 6.27
C ALA A 206 18.59 -4.17 5.96
N PRO A 207 17.41 -3.81 5.42
CA PRO A 207 16.95 -2.42 5.38
C PRO A 207 16.84 -1.80 6.77
N HIS A 208 16.84 -0.47 6.86
CA HIS A 208 16.74 0.27 8.12
C HIS A 208 15.46 -0.05 8.90
N SER A 209 14.34 0.01 8.22
CA SER A 209 13.00 -0.24 8.78
C SER A 209 12.03 -0.58 7.66
N GLN A 210 10.83 -1.02 8.02
CA GLN A 210 9.74 -1.20 7.06
C GLN A 210 8.42 -0.61 7.58
N CYS A 211 7.65 0.03 6.67
CA CYS A 211 6.31 0.53 6.92
C CYS A 211 5.32 -0.21 6.01
N LEU A 212 4.50 -1.04 6.61
CA LEU A 212 3.60 -1.96 5.92
C LEU A 212 2.16 -1.46 6.08
N ILE A 213 1.60 -0.88 5.04
CA ILE A 213 0.28 -0.26 5.08
C ILE A 213 -0.76 -1.25 4.56
N TYR A 214 -1.64 -1.74 5.43
CA TYR A 214 -2.66 -2.78 5.21
C TYR A 214 -2.17 -3.91 4.29
N PRO A 215 -1.08 -4.63 4.68
CA PRO A 215 -0.47 -5.62 3.81
C PRO A 215 -1.40 -6.79 3.53
N MET A 216 -1.35 -7.32 2.30
CA MET A 216 -1.82 -8.69 2.04
C MET A 216 -0.76 -9.66 2.55
N THR A 217 -1.14 -10.69 3.34
CA THR A 217 -0.17 -11.55 4.02
C THR A 217 -0.46 -13.04 3.90
N ASP A 218 -1.74 -13.41 3.68
CA ASP A 218 -2.21 -14.80 3.63
C ASP A 218 -2.85 -15.14 2.28
N PRO A 219 -2.18 -15.98 1.45
CA PRO A 219 -2.74 -16.41 0.17
C PRO A 219 -3.98 -17.33 0.32
N SER A 220 -4.30 -17.82 1.51
CA SER A 220 -5.50 -18.62 1.76
C SER A 220 -6.78 -17.78 1.79
N CYS A 221 -6.67 -16.46 2.08
CA CYS A 221 -7.82 -15.56 2.26
C CYS A 221 -8.87 -16.12 3.24
N SER A 222 -8.45 -16.77 4.34
CA SER A 222 -9.33 -17.55 5.22
C SER A 222 -9.67 -16.89 6.54
N SER A 223 -9.16 -15.68 6.80
CA SER A 223 -9.45 -14.94 8.04
C SER A 223 -10.90 -14.47 8.11
N LYS A 224 -11.42 -14.23 9.33
CA LYS A 224 -12.80 -13.78 9.54
C LYS A 224 -13.09 -12.44 8.84
N SER A 225 -12.14 -11.53 8.77
CA SER A 225 -12.30 -10.25 8.07
C SER A 225 -12.59 -10.44 6.57
N HIS A 226 -12.10 -11.50 5.93
CA HIS A 226 -12.47 -11.87 4.56
C HIS A 226 -13.95 -12.20 4.41
N ASP A 227 -14.60 -12.75 5.44
CA ASP A 227 -16.05 -13.01 5.44
C ASP A 227 -16.83 -11.74 5.81
N ASP A 228 -16.43 -11.04 6.89
CA ASP A 228 -17.13 -9.86 7.41
C ASP A 228 -17.14 -8.70 6.41
N PHE A 229 -16.09 -8.55 5.64
CA PHE A 229 -15.89 -7.47 4.65
C PHE A 229 -15.81 -7.99 3.21
N ALA A 230 -16.40 -9.15 2.94
CA ALA A 230 -16.35 -9.82 1.64
C ALA A 230 -16.78 -8.93 0.48
N THR A 231 -17.75 -8.05 0.71
CA THR A 231 -18.32 -7.15 -0.32
C THR A 231 -18.71 -5.80 0.27
N GLY A 232 -18.75 -4.77 -0.58
CA GLY A 232 -19.32 -3.47 -0.20
C GLY A 232 -18.33 -2.48 0.44
N TYR A 233 -17.05 -2.84 0.64
CA TYR A 233 -16.05 -2.02 1.31
C TYR A 233 -14.82 -1.72 0.45
N PHE A 234 -15.00 -1.52 -0.85
CA PHE A 234 -13.98 -1.24 -1.85
C PHE A 234 -13.20 -2.49 -2.29
N LEU A 235 -12.34 -3.05 -1.45
CA LEU A 235 -11.71 -4.35 -1.69
C LEU A 235 -12.68 -5.46 -1.32
N THR A 236 -12.73 -6.52 -2.14
CA THR A 236 -13.61 -7.67 -1.91
C THR A 236 -12.81 -8.96 -1.76
N HIS A 237 -13.39 -9.93 -1.09
CA HIS A 237 -12.81 -11.28 -0.98
C HIS A 237 -12.50 -11.90 -2.35
N GLU A 238 -13.46 -11.82 -3.30
CA GLU A 238 -13.30 -12.34 -4.66
C GLU A 238 -12.12 -11.68 -5.40
N VAL A 239 -11.96 -10.36 -5.26
CA VAL A 239 -10.85 -9.62 -5.85
C VAL A 239 -9.51 -10.08 -5.24
N MET A 240 -9.44 -10.32 -3.92
CA MET A 240 -8.23 -10.82 -3.27
C MET A 240 -7.84 -12.22 -3.76
N GLN A 241 -8.80 -13.14 -3.83
CA GLN A 241 -8.55 -14.47 -4.40
C GLN A 241 -8.06 -14.40 -5.84
N TRP A 242 -8.65 -13.49 -6.64
CA TRP A 242 -8.23 -13.27 -8.01
C TRP A 242 -6.78 -12.74 -8.09
N PHE A 243 -6.39 -11.76 -7.25
CA PHE A 243 -5.02 -11.25 -7.21
C PHE A 243 -4.00 -12.35 -6.88
N TRP A 244 -4.24 -13.12 -5.83
CA TRP A 244 -3.36 -14.24 -5.46
C TRP A 244 -3.23 -15.26 -6.59
N LYS A 245 -4.34 -15.57 -7.28
CA LYS A 245 -4.33 -16.47 -8.43
C LYS A 245 -3.51 -15.92 -9.61
N GLN A 246 -3.57 -14.61 -9.89
CA GLN A 246 -2.74 -14.00 -10.93
C GLN A 246 -1.24 -14.04 -10.56
N LEU A 247 -0.93 -13.80 -9.30
CA LEU A 247 0.46 -13.81 -8.80
C LEU A 247 1.05 -15.22 -8.81
N ASN A 248 0.27 -16.24 -8.47
CA ASN A 248 0.67 -17.64 -8.50
C ASN A 248 -0.53 -18.55 -8.78
N GLU A 249 -0.53 -19.21 -9.92
CA GLU A 249 -1.63 -20.06 -10.37
C GLU A 249 -1.70 -21.41 -9.62
N SER A 250 -0.56 -21.90 -9.14
CA SER A 250 -0.44 -23.12 -8.32
C SER A 250 -0.22 -22.77 -6.84
N GLN A 251 -0.53 -23.71 -5.94
CA GLN A 251 -0.27 -23.52 -4.50
C GLN A 251 1.18 -23.84 -4.10
N GLU A 252 2.09 -23.99 -5.06
CA GLU A 252 3.47 -24.39 -4.82
C GLU A 252 4.23 -23.44 -3.87
N ASN A 253 3.93 -22.13 -3.97
CA ASN A 253 4.60 -21.12 -3.16
C ASN A 253 3.94 -20.87 -1.78
N PHE A 254 2.86 -21.56 -1.42
CA PHE A 254 2.18 -21.33 -0.13
C PHE A 254 3.04 -21.64 1.10
N SER A 255 4.07 -22.47 0.94
CA SER A 255 5.07 -22.74 1.98
C SER A 255 6.30 -21.82 1.95
N ASP A 256 6.43 -20.97 0.90
CA ASP A 256 7.51 -20.00 0.82
C ASP A 256 7.23 -18.80 1.74
N PRO A 257 8.08 -18.50 2.72
CA PRO A 257 7.86 -17.39 3.65
C PRO A 257 7.98 -16.00 3.00
N CYS A 258 8.53 -15.89 1.80
CA CYS A 258 8.50 -14.66 1.02
C CYS A 258 7.17 -14.47 0.26
N PHE A 259 6.37 -15.53 0.11
CA PHE A 259 5.07 -15.51 -0.54
C PHE A 259 3.92 -15.51 0.48
N ASN A 260 3.98 -16.40 1.49
CA ASN A 260 3.04 -16.46 2.59
C ASN A 260 3.71 -15.95 3.85
N LEU A 261 3.44 -14.68 4.18
CA LEU A 261 4.07 -14.01 5.32
C LEU A 261 3.61 -14.55 6.68
N LEU A 262 2.54 -15.35 6.72
CA LEU A 262 2.07 -16.02 7.95
C LEU A 262 2.80 -17.34 8.24
N GLN A 263 3.77 -17.74 7.43
CA GLN A 263 4.66 -18.86 7.78
C GLN A 263 5.50 -18.54 9.04
N GLU A 264 6.08 -19.56 9.66
CA GLU A 264 6.92 -19.34 10.84
C GLU A 264 8.17 -18.52 10.52
N HIS A 265 8.47 -17.55 11.40
CA HIS A 265 9.61 -16.65 11.28
C HIS A 265 10.62 -16.92 12.39
N SER A 266 11.84 -17.28 12.03
CA SER A 266 12.96 -17.46 12.98
C SER A 266 14.17 -16.56 12.66
N TYR A 267 13.98 -15.56 11.79
CA TYR A 267 15.05 -14.69 11.32
C TYR A 267 14.80 -13.22 11.70
N PRO A 268 15.88 -12.40 11.82
CA PRO A 268 15.76 -11.01 12.19
C PRO A 268 15.10 -10.20 11.07
N LEU A 269 14.03 -9.47 11.40
CA LEU A 269 13.37 -8.51 10.52
C LEU A 269 13.73 -7.07 10.91
N PRO A 270 13.70 -6.11 9.96
CA PRO A 270 13.84 -4.71 10.28
C PRO A 270 12.74 -4.25 11.24
N LYS A 271 12.99 -3.18 12.00
CA LYS A 271 11.94 -2.55 12.82
C LYS A 271 10.74 -2.23 11.94
N THR A 272 9.55 -2.72 12.33
CA THR A 272 8.34 -2.71 11.54
C THR A 272 7.30 -1.75 12.11
N LEU A 273 6.73 -0.88 11.26
CA LEU A 273 5.47 -0.20 11.51
C LEU A 273 4.40 -0.85 10.62
N LEU A 274 3.41 -1.49 11.21
CA LEU A 274 2.31 -2.16 10.51
C LEU A 274 0.99 -1.42 10.73
N ILE A 275 0.25 -1.20 9.65
CA ILE A 275 -1.01 -0.46 9.67
C ILE A 275 -2.12 -1.38 9.17
N THR A 276 -3.27 -1.40 9.87
CA THR A 276 -4.50 -2.07 9.41
C THR A 276 -5.68 -1.12 9.36
N ALA A 277 -6.67 -1.42 8.53
CA ALA A 277 -7.92 -0.67 8.43
C ALA A 277 -9.09 -1.54 8.92
N GLY A 278 -10.09 -0.92 9.58
CA GLY A 278 -11.15 -1.67 10.26
C GLY A 278 -12.18 -2.30 9.35
N PHE A 279 -12.43 -1.72 8.17
CA PHE A 279 -13.37 -2.23 7.16
C PHE A 279 -12.61 -2.77 5.95
N ASP A 280 -11.77 -3.77 6.20
CA ASP A 280 -10.81 -4.32 5.24
C ASP A 280 -10.76 -5.84 5.35
N PRO A 281 -10.93 -6.61 4.27
CA PRO A 281 -10.72 -8.05 4.29
C PRO A 281 -9.34 -8.47 4.83
N LEU A 282 -8.31 -7.63 4.68
CA LEU A 282 -6.93 -7.91 5.11
C LEU A 282 -6.66 -7.55 6.59
N SER A 283 -7.68 -7.10 7.35
CA SER A 283 -7.49 -6.61 8.72
C SER A 283 -6.91 -7.69 9.64
N ASP A 284 -7.58 -8.85 9.74
CA ASP A 284 -7.19 -9.91 10.68
C ASP A 284 -5.84 -10.54 10.29
N GLU A 285 -5.57 -10.76 9.01
CA GLU A 285 -4.30 -11.32 8.55
C GLU A 285 -3.12 -10.35 8.78
N GLY A 286 -3.37 -9.04 8.66
CA GLY A 286 -2.39 -8.00 9.01
C GLY A 286 -2.09 -7.96 10.52
N GLU A 287 -3.11 -8.06 11.37
CA GLU A 287 -2.96 -8.16 12.83
C GLU A 287 -2.20 -9.44 13.22
N GLU A 288 -2.54 -10.57 12.59
CA GLU A 288 -1.86 -11.84 12.80
C GLU A 288 -0.38 -11.77 12.42
N TYR A 289 -0.06 -11.10 11.30
CA TYR A 289 1.33 -10.89 10.90
C TYR A 289 2.10 -10.03 11.90
N ALA A 290 1.49 -8.95 12.40
CA ALA A 290 2.11 -8.13 13.45
C ALA A 290 2.38 -8.96 14.72
N ARG A 291 1.43 -9.81 15.14
CA ARG A 291 1.58 -10.71 16.27
C ARG A 291 2.74 -11.69 16.06
N LYS A 292 2.85 -12.31 14.88
CA LYS A 292 3.94 -13.25 14.55
C LYS A 292 5.31 -12.56 14.55
N ILE A 293 5.43 -11.35 14.02
CA ILE A 293 6.66 -10.53 14.10
C ILE A 293 7.06 -10.33 15.57
N PHE A 294 6.11 -9.94 16.41
CA PHE A 294 6.38 -9.72 17.84
C PHE A 294 6.79 -11.02 18.56
N GLU A 295 6.07 -12.11 18.35
CA GLU A 295 6.35 -13.41 18.97
C GLU A 295 7.69 -14.01 18.56
N SER A 296 8.18 -13.69 17.35
CA SER A 296 9.52 -14.06 16.89
C SER A 296 10.65 -13.17 17.46
N GLY A 297 10.31 -12.23 18.36
CA GLY A 297 11.28 -11.35 19.02
C GLY A 297 11.70 -10.13 18.19
N ASN A 298 11.02 -9.85 17.07
CA ASN A 298 11.29 -8.69 16.24
C ASN A 298 10.47 -7.47 16.71
N ALA A 299 11.01 -6.28 16.48
CA ALA A 299 10.34 -5.03 16.88
C ALA A 299 9.23 -4.66 15.89
N VAL A 300 8.00 -4.54 16.37
CA VAL A 300 6.84 -4.11 15.60
C VAL A 300 5.95 -3.17 16.40
N ASP A 301 5.55 -2.06 15.77
CA ASP A 301 4.47 -1.19 16.24
C ASP A 301 3.28 -1.40 15.29
N HIS A 302 2.09 -1.69 15.82
CA HIS A 302 0.86 -1.90 15.06
C HIS A 302 -0.13 -0.76 15.33
N ILE A 303 -0.66 -0.15 14.26
CA ILE A 303 -1.71 0.87 14.32
C ILE A 303 -2.93 0.38 13.56
N HIS A 304 -4.08 0.35 14.22
CA HIS A 304 -5.36 -0.01 13.63
C HIS A 304 -6.26 1.23 13.48
N TYR A 305 -6.74 1.49 12.25
CA TYR A 305 -7.71 2.57 11.99
C TYR A 305 -9.12 2.00 11.82
N PRO A 306 -9.92 1.90 12.91
CA PRO A 306 -11.18 1.14 12.95
C PRO A 306 -12.32 1.71 12.12
N HIS A 307 -12.16 2.90 11.53
CA HIS A 307 -13.20 3.61 10.80
C HIS A 307 -12.89 3.76 9.29
N LEU A 308 -11.78 3.17 8.83
CA LEU A 308 -11.32 3.28 7.44
C LEU A 308 -11.44 1.97 6.68
N ILE A 309 -11.38 2.09 5.36
CA ILE A 309 -11.37 0.98 4.40
C ILE A 309 -9.97 0.74 3.84
N HIS A 310 -9.79 -0.39 3.15
CA HIS A 310 -8.59 -0.65 2.34
C HIS A 310 -8.32 0.49 1.36
N GLY A 311 -7.04 0.80 1.11
CA GLY A 311 -6.64 1.81 0.13
C GLY A 311 -6.76 3.27 0.61
N PHE A 312 -7.05 3.52 1.88
CA PHE A 312 -7.34 4.86 2.39
C PHE A 312 -6.20 5.88 2.15
N VAL A 313 -4.93 5.46 2.10
CA VAL A 313 -3.80 6.40 1.89
C VAL A 313 -3.84 7.07 0.51
N THR A 314 -4.44 6.43 -0.49
CA THR A 314 -4.63 7.00 -1.82
C THR A 314 -5.89 7.87 -1.91
N MET A 315 -6.75 7.85 -0.88
CA MET A 315 -8.04 8.55 -0.82
C MET A 315 -7.97 9.83 0.02
N THR A 316 -6.87 10.58 -0.03
CA THR A 316 -6.64 11.78 0.80
C THR A 316 -7.60 12.94 0.53
N ALA A 317 -8.49 12.83 -0.46
CA ALA A 317 -9.65 13.69 -0.61
C ALA A 317 -10.67 13.55 0.53
N LEU A 318 -10.75 12.36 1.16
CA LEU A 318 -11.56 12.11 2.34
C LEU A 318 -10.83 12.61 3.58
N ARG A 319 -11.56 13.30 4.45
CA ARG A 319 -10.96 13.92 5.63
C ARG A 319 -10.35 12.89 6.57
N ALA A 320 -11.08 11.83 6.92
CA ALA A 320 -10.60 10.80 7.83
C ALA A 320 -9.37 10.05 7.24
N SER A 321 -9.38 9.74 5.95
CA SER A 321 -8.24 9.14 5.25
C SER A 321 -7.00 10.03 5.27
N LYS A 322 -7.19 11.35 5.05
CA LYS A 322 -6.09 12.33 5.13
C LYS A 322 -5.52 12.45 6.54
N GLU A 323 -6.39 12.53 7.56
CA GLU A 323 -5.98 12.62 8.96
C GLU A 323 -5.19 11.37 9.37
N ALA A 324 -5.67 10.17 9.05
CA ALA A 324 -4.95 8.91 9.31
C ALA A 324 -3.63 8.81 8.53
N SER A 325 -3.60 9.25 7.26
CA SER A 325 -2.36 9.27 6.46
C SER A 325 -1.30 10.18 7.09
N LEU A 326 -1.68 11.34 7.61
CA LEU A 326 -0.74 12.24 8.29
C LEU A 326 -0.30 11.69 9.65
N ASP A 327 -1.19 11.02 10.38
CA ASP A 327 -0.89 10.38 11.65
C ASP A 327 0.12 9.24 11.50
N LEU A 328 -0.11 8.33 10.54
CA LEU A 328 0.85 7.26 10.24
C LEU A 328 2.22 7.81 9.80
N ILE A 329 2.26 8.88 8.99
CA ILE A 329 3.51 9.52 8.59
C ILE A 329 4.24 10.09 9.81
N ASN A 330 3.53 10.75 10.72
CA ASN A 330 4.14 11.31 11.93
C ASN A 330 4.71 10.21 12.84
N THR A 331 4.04 9.07 12.94
CA THR A 331 4.55 7.90 13.65
C THR A 331 5.78 7.33 12.93
N TYR A 332 5.72 7.17 11.60
CA TYR A 332 6.84 6.63 10.82
C TYR A 332 8.09 7.52 10.90
N LYS A 333 7.95 8.84 11.00
CA LYS A 333 9.08 9.75 11.24
C LYS A 333 9.90 9.39 12.47
N THR A 334 9.29 8.80 13.49
CA THR A 334 10.02 8.42 14.71
C THR A 334 11.05 7.34 14.47
N TYR A 335 10.91 6.55 13.39
CA TYR A 335 11.85 5.52 12.96
C TYR A 335 13.14 6.08 12.35
N PHE A 336 13.12 7.35 11.92
CA PHE A 336 14.26 8.06 11.31
C PHE A 336 14.98 8.99 12.30
N LYS A 337 14.48 9.11 13.53
CA LYS A 337 15.19 9.85 14.58
C LYS A 337 16.31 8.97 15.10
N LYS A 338 17.55 9.52 15.07
CA LYS A 338 18.73 8.93 15.71
C LYS A 338 18.62 9.03 17.22
#